data_7ff8f8a08595554948cfc98b7b30d649
#
_entry.id   7ff8f8a08595554948cfc98b7b30d649
#
_cell.length_a   1.000
_cell.length_b   1.000
_cell.length_c   1.000
_cell.angle_alpha   90.00
_cell.angle_beta   90.00
_cell.angle_gamma   90.00
#
_symmetry.space_group_name_H-M   'P 1'
#
loop_
_entity.id
_entity.type
_entity.pdbx_description
1 polymer ?
#
loop_
_entity_poly.entity_id
_entity_poly.type
_entity_poly.pdbx_seq_one_letter_code
_entity_poly.pdbx_strand_id
1 'polypeptide(L)'
;FENMSGGGGGKALSFLINTKPEGTVLVQSTPLVLRSITRHKGYVKGSGVLSYKDVVPIAGVIGDYGAIAVAKNSPYKNFKDVVAAYKANPKSVKMAGGSVRGSMDHLIGALAFQEAGADPNKVVYIPYDAGGKALAGLLSGETQILSTGLGEVMGARDQVRIIGITAPERVSDAPDVPTLKEQGFDVQFVNWRGFFGPPGMS
;
A
#
# COMPACT_ATOMS: atom_id res chain seq x y z
N PHE A 1 -7.38 23.16 -2.63
CA PHE A 1 -6.88 21.80 -2.76
C PHE A 1 -7.11 21.31 -4.19
N GLU A 2 -6.06 20.81 -4.83
CA GLU A 2 -6.11 20.29 -6.19
C GLU A 2 -5.57 18.85 -6.25
N ASN A 3 -6.29 17.98 -6.95
CA ASN A 3 -5.86 16.61 -7.19
C ASN A 3 -5.14 16.52 -8.54
N MET A 4 -3.88 16.12 -8.52
CA MET A 4 -3.06 15.95 -9.71
C MET A 4 -2.69 14.48 -9.93
N SER A 5 -3.62 13.71 -10.48
CA SER A 5 -3.46 12.28 -10.71
C SER A 5 -2.51 11.98 -11.87
N GLY A 6 -1.75 10.89 -11.76
CA GLY A 6 -0.92 10.34 -12.84
C GLY A 6 0.49 9.94 -12.39
N GLY A 7 1.04 8.92 -13.07
CA GLY A 7 2.39 8.39 -12.82
C GLY A 7 2.63 7.93 -11.38
N GLY A 8 1.58 7.52 -10.66
CA GLY A 8 1.68 7.16 -9.25
C GLY A 8 2.15 8.30 -8.35
N GLY A 9 1.75 9.54 -8.63
CA GLY A 9 2.15 10.77 -7.95
C GLY A 9 3.30 11.51 -8.63
N GLY A 10 3.94 10.92 -9.63
CA GLY A 10 5.07 11.53 -10.34
C GLY A 10 4.68 12.82 -11.08
N LYS A 11 3.43 12.93 -11.58
CA LYS A 11 2.94 14.16 -12.22
C LYS A 11 2.91 15.33 -11.22
N ALA A 12 2.35 15.13 -10.04
CA ALA A 12 2.29 16.15 -9.01
C ALA A 12 3.69 16.54 -8.51
N LEU A 13 4.57 15.56 -8.31
CA LEU A 13 5.96 15.80 -7.92
C LEU A 13 6.69 16.61 -9.00
N SER A 14 6.54 16.24 -10.28
CA SER A 14 7.14 16.98 -11.41
C SER A 14 6.64 18.42 -11.48
N PHE A 15 5.34 18.63 -11.22
CA PHE A 15 4.77 19.97 -11.17
C PHE A 15 5.45 20.80 -10.07
N LEU A 16 5.49 20.30 -8.85
CA LEU A 16 6.10 21.03 -7.71
C LEU A 16 7.57 21.39 -7.98
N ILE A 17 8.36 20.43 -8.49
CA ILE A 17 9.79 20.63 -8.75
C ILE A 17 10.04 21.65 -9.88
N ASN A 18 9.28 21.56 -10.98
CA ASN A 18 9.56 22.37 -12.17
C ASN A 18 8.94 23.76 -12.11
N THR A 19 7.76 23.92 -11.49
CA THR A 19 7.08 25.22 -11.44
C THR A 19 7.40 26.02 -10.19
N LYS A 20 7.84 25.35 -9.11
CA LYS A 20 8.17 25.95 -7.82
C LYS A 20 7.12 26.98 -7.36
N PRO A 21 5.84 26.61 -7.33
CA PRO A 21 4.78 27.55 -7.06
C PRO A 21 4.87 28.08 -5.63
N GLU A 22 4.84 29.42 -5.49
CA GLU A 22 4.89 30.04 -4.17
C GLU A 22 3.65 29.69 -3.34
N GLY A 23 3.85 29.44 -2.05
CA GLY A 23 2.76 29.11 -1.11
C GLY A 23 2.07 27.76 -1.36
N THR A 24 2.61 26.92 -2.27
CA THR A 24 2.03 25.62 -2.60
C THR A 24 2.86 24.50 -2.00
N VAL A 25 2.18 23.54 -1.39
CA VAL A 25 2.79 22.31 -0.86
C VAL A 25 2.17 21.08 -1.50
N LEU A 26 2.98 20.04 -1.63
CA LEU A 26 2.57 18.74 -2.11
C LEU A 26 2.27 17.84 -0.93
N VAL A 27 1.10 17.20 -0.93
CA VAL A 27 0.80 16.08 -0.04
C VAL A 27 1.15 14.78 -0.72
N GLN A 28 2.05 14.01 -0.13
CA GLN A 28 2.48 12.71 -0.66
C GLN A 28 2.68 11.67 0.44
N SER A 29 2.75 10.41 0.03
CA SER A 29 2.86 9.25 0.91
C SER A 29 4.17 8.46 0.67
N THR A 30 4.43 7.48 1.51
CA THR A 30 5.57 6.55 1.42
C THR A 30 5.96 6.13 -0.01
N PRO A 31 5.03 5.81 -0.92
CA PRO A 31 5.36 5.45 -2.29
C PRO A 31 6.15 6.49 -3.09
N LEU A 32 6.10 7.78 -2.74
CA LEU A 32 6.93 8.80 -3.38
C LEU A 32 8.42 8.47 -3.24
N VAL A 33 8.86 8.18 -2.02
CA VAL A 33 10.28 7.85 -1.74
C VAL A 33 10.67 6.55 -2.45
N LEU A 34 9.86 5.51 -2.30
CA LEU A 34 10.14 4.19 -2.90
C LEU A 34 10.20 4.25 -4.43
N ARG A 35 9.28 4.96 -5.08
CA ARG A 35 9.26 5.10 -6.53
C ARG A 35 10.40 5.93 -7.08
N SER A 36 10.85 6.94 -6.36
CA SER A 36 12.03 7.70 -6.75
C SER A 36 13.30 6.86 -6.65
N ILE A 37 13.46 6.06 -5.60
CA ILE A 37 14.60 5.14 -5.43
C ILE A 37 14.60 4.05 -6.49
N THR A 38 13.45 3.44 -6.77
CA THR A 38 13.32 2.35 -7.74
C THR A 38 13.21 2.82 -9.20
N ARG A 39 13.33 4.12 -9.44
CA ARG A 39 13.22 4.73 -10.78
C ARG A 39 11.93 4.32 -11.51
N HIS A 40 10.81 4.29 -10.78
CA HIS A 40 9.52 3.95 -11.38
C HIS A 40 9.24 4.85 -12.59
N LYS A 41 8.71 4.27 -13.70
CA LYS A 41 8.50 4.99 -14.98
C LYS A 41 7.76 6.32 -14.87
N GLY A 42 6.88 6.50 -13.88
CA GLY A 42 6.20 7.76 -13.59
C GLY A 42 7.09 8.84 -12.96
N TYR A 43 8.31 8.48 -12.55
CA TYR A 43 9.31 9.35 -11.93
C TYR A 43 10.53 9.57 -12.83
N VAL A 44 10.54 9.01 -14.03
CA VAL A 44 11.60 9.19 -15.02
C VAL A 44 11.12 10.17 -16.08
N LYS A 45 11.84 11.27 -16.30
CA LYS A 45 11.55 12.26 -17.33
C LYS A 45 12.83 12.54 -18.14
N GLY A 46 12.88 12.10 -19.38
CA GLY A 46 14.09 12.19 -20.20
C GLY A 46 15.24 11.40 -19.57
N SER A 47 16.40 12.03 -19.41
CA SER A 47 17.57 11.47 -18.71
C SER A 47 17.51 11.67 -17.19
N GLY A 48 16.55 12.42 -16.66
CA GLY A 48 16.40 12.75 -15.24
C GLY A 48 15.43 11.83 -14.50
N VAL A 49 15.66 11.68 -13.20
CA VAL A 49 14.77 10.97 -12.28
C VAL A 49 14.25 11.98 -11.27
N LEU A 50 12.93 12.10 -11.15
CA LEU A 50 12.33 12.87 -10.08
C LEU A 50 12.62 12.20 -8.74
N SER A 51 13.16 12.93 -7.80
CA SER A 51 13.58 12.42 -6.52
C SER A 51 12.86 13.11 -5.36
N TYR A 52 12.63 12.37 -4.29
CA TYR A 52 12.20 12.96 -3.02
C TYR A 52 13.25 13.93 -2.43
N LYS A 53 14.49 13.86 -2.91
CA LYS A 53 15.59 14.78 -2.52
C LYS A 53 15.49 16.15 -3.18
N ASP A 54 14.67 16.27 -4.23
CA ASP A 54 14.42 17.51 -4.96
C ASP A 54 13.30 18.37 -4.34
N VAL A 55 12.76 17.94 -3.22
CA VAL A 55 11.70 18.64 -2.48
C VAL A 55 12.08 18.82 -1.02
N VAL A 56 11.49 19.80 -0.35
CA VAL A 56 11.74 20.08 1.06
C VAL A 56 10.67 19.37 1.91
N PRO A 57 11.03 18.35 2.72
CA PRO A 57 10.07 17.76 3.64
C PRO A 57 9.72 18.77 4.75
N ILE A 58 8.41 18.98 4.98
CA ILE A 58 7.91 19.94 5.97
C ILE A 58 7.44 19.20 7.23
N ALA A 59 6.53 18.26 7.08
CA ALA A 59 5.95 17.51 8.20
C ALA A 59 5.39 16.15 7.77
N GLY A 60 5.56 15.13 8.62
CA GLY A 60 4.73 13.94 8.60
C GLY A 60 3.44 14.20 9.36
N VAL A 61 2.29 13.82 8.79
CA VAL A 61 0.97 14.18 9.33
C VAL A 61 0.20 12.97 9.83
N ILE A 62 0.24 11.85 9.11
CA ILE A 62 -0.53 10.65 9.42
C ILE A 62 0.23 9.40 8.98
N GLY A 63 0.09 8.33 9.76
CA GLY A 63 0.51 6.98 9.40
C GLY A 63 -0.71 6.06 9.30
N ASP A 64 -0.72 5.20 8.29
CA ASP A 64 -1.73 4.18 8.09
C ASP A 64 -1.03 2.82 7.93
N TYR A 65 -1.37 1.87 8.78
CA TYR A 65 -0.81 0.52 8.69
C TYR A 65 -1.44 -0.27 7.54
N GLY A 66 -0.69 -1.18 6.98
CA GLY A 66 -1.21 -2.12 6.00
C GLY A 66 -2.10 -3.16 6.64
N ALA A 67 -3.08 -3.63 5.88
CA ALA A 67 -4.00 -4.69 6.28
C ALA A 67 -4.13 -5.75 5.18
N ILE A 68 -4.24 -7.00 5.60
CA ILE A 68 -4.66 -8.11 4.74
C ILE A 68 -6.04 -8.56 5.21
N ALA A 69 -6.98 -8.57 4.28
CA ALA A 69 -8.35 -8.96 4.55
C ALA A 69 -8.83 -10.06 3.58
N VAL A 70 -9.83 -10.78 4.00
CA VAL A 70 -10.55 -11.81 3.21
C VAL A 70 -12.05 -11.55 3.28
N ALA A 71 -12.83 -12.08 2.35
CA ALA A 71 -14.29 -12.02 2.44
C ALA A 71 -14.75 -12.67 3.74
N LYS A 72 -15.86 -12.19 4.31
CA LYS A 72 -16.38 -12.64 5.62
C LYS A 72 -16.62 -14.16 5.68
N ASN A 73 -17.07 -14.74 4.58
CA ASN A 73 -17.33 -16.16 4.39
C ASN A 73 -16.12 -16.98 3.93
N SER A 74 -14.95 -16.35 3.78
CA SER A 74 -13.71 -17.04 3.36
C SER A 74 -13.35 -18.19 4.31
N PRO A 75 -12.80 -19.31 3.80
CA PRO A 75 -12.24 -20.37 4.62
C PRO A 75 -11.01 -19.93 5.42
N TYR A 76 -10.30 -18.89 4.97
CA TYR A 76 -9.11 -18.38 5.64
C TYR A 76 -9.50 -17.59 6.91
N LYS A 77 -8.98 -18.00 8.06
CA LYS A 77 -9.25 -17.36 9.36
C LYS A 77 -8.12 -16.44 9.83
N ASN A 78 -6.92 -16.69 9.33
CA ASN A 78 -5.69 -15.96 9.66
C ASN A 78 -4.75 -15.99 8.45
N PHE A 79 -3.62 -15.28 8.54
CA PHE A 79 -2.67 -15.22 7.43
C PHE A 79 -1.92 -16.55 7.22
N LYS A 80 -1.77 -17.38 8.26
CA LYS A 80 -1.16 -18.71 8.12
C LYS A 80 -1.96 -19.62 7.18
N ASP A 81 -3.30 -19.55 7.23
CA ASP A 81 -4.17 -20.31 6.31
C ASP A 81 -3.93 -19.90 4.86
N VAL A 82 -3.80 -18.59 4.61
CA VAL A 82 -3.49 -18.05 3.29
C VAL A 82 -2.12 -18.54 2.80
N VAL A 83 -1.11 -18.50 3.66
CA VAL A 83 0.24 -19.00 3.35
C VAL A 83 0.24 -20.48 3.03
N ALA A 84 -0.50 -21.28 3.80
CA ALA A 84 -0.62 -22.72 3.54
C ALA A 84 -1.26 -23.01 2.17
N ALA A 85 -2.35 -22.31 1.84
CA ALA A 85 -2.99 -22.43 0.53
C ALA A 85 -2.07 -21.97 -0.60
N TYR A 86 -1.35 -20.88 -0.42
CA TYR A 86 -0.38 -20.37 -1.39
C TYR A 86 0.76 -21.38 -1.63
N LYS A 87 1.34 -21.95 -0.56
CA LYS A 87 2.42 -22.96 -0.68
C LYS A 87 1.95 -24.23 -1.40
N ALA A 88 0.71 -24.64 -1.17
CA ALA A 88 0.12 -25.77 -1.87
C ALA A 88 -0.11 -25.48 -3.37
N ASN A 89 -0.62 -24.29 -3.68
CA ASN A 89 -0.83 -23.83 -5.07
C ASN A 89 -0.78 -22.30 -5.15
N PRO A 90 0.34 -21.70 -5.57
CA PRO A 90 0.49 -20.24 -5.64
C PRO A 90 -0.56 -19.54 -6.52
N LYS A 91 -1.11 -20.23 -7.52
CA LYS A 91 -2.14 -19.66 -8.41
C LYS A 91 -3.53 -19.60 -7.76
N SER A 92 -3.76 -20.32 -6.66
CA SER A 92 -5.05 -20.34 -5.97
C SER A 92 -5.27 -19.10 -5.09
N VAL A 93 -4.23 -18.34 -4.81
CA VAL A 93 -4.30 -17.13 -4.00
C VAL A 93 -3.96 -15.92 -4.84
N LYS A 94 -5.00 -15.19 -5.27
CA LYS A 94 -4.87 -13.91 -5.97
C LYS A 94 -5.12 -12.78 -4.99
N MET A 95 -4.31 -11.75 -5.06
CA MET A 95 -4.35 -10.60 -4.17
C MET A 95 -4.85 -9.36 -4.91
N ALA A 96 -5.94 -8.77 -4.41
CA ALA A 96 -6.43 -7.46 -4.87
C ALA A 96 -5.69 -6.33 -4.15
N GLY A 97 -5.57 -5.20 -4.82
CA GLY A 97 -5.22 -3.92 -4.21
C GLY A 97 -5.70 -2.76 -5.07
N GLY A 98 -6.01 -1.64 -4.44
CA GLY A 98 -6.55 -0.42 -5.06
C GLY A 98 -5.48 0.48 -5.68
N SER A 99 -4.24 0.00 -5.83
CA SER A 99 -3.12 0.79 -6.34
C SER A 99 -2.27 -0.01 -7.33
N VAL A 100 -1.46 0.72 -8.11
CA VAL A 100 -0.60 0.10 -9.13
C VAL A 100 0.43 -0.86 -8.52
N ARG A 101 0.89 -1.82 -9.31
CA ARG A 101 1.96 -2.74 -8.92
C ARG A 101 3.21 -1.95 -8.47
N GLY A 102 3.82 -2.38 -7.36
CA GLY A 102 4.94 -1.66 -6.73
C GLY A 102 4.53 -0.48 -5.85
N SER A 103 3.22 -0.28 -5.65
CA SER A 103 2.68 0.67 -4.67
C SER A 103 2.38 -0.02 -3.33
N MET A 104 1.80 0.73 -2.39
CA MET A 104 1.54 0.30 -1.02
C MET A 104 0.89 -1.07 -0.93
N ASP A 105 -0.28 -1.24 -1.56
CA ASP A 105 -1.06 -2.47 -1.44
C ASP A 105 -0.29 -3.70 -1.95
N HIS A 106 0.45 -3.54 -3.05
CA HIS A 106 1.31 -4.61 -3.55
C HIS A 106 2.45 -4.92 -2.59
N LEU A 107 3.10 -3.88 -2.03
CA LEU A 107 4.26 -4.05 -1.14
C LEU A 107 3.88 -4.70 0.18
N ILE A 108 2.75 -4.33 0.78
CA ILE A 108 2.24 -4.95 2.02
C ILE A 108 2.12 -6.46 1.84
N GLY A 109 1.40 -6.89 0.80
CA GLY A 109 1.24 -8.31 0.53
C GLY A 109 2.55 -9.01 0.16
N ALA A 110 3.36 -8.39 -0.70
CA ALA A 110 4.65 -8.95 -1.11
C ALA A 110 5.59 -9.19 0.09
N LEU A 111 5.69 -8.21 1.00
CA LEU A 111 6.46 -8.34 2.24
C LEU A 111 5.92 -9.45 3.14
N ALA A 112 4.60 -9.55 3.29
CA ALA A 112 3.98 -10.59 4.09
C ALA A 112 4.25 -12.00 3.54
N PHE A 113 4.17 -12.19 2.23
CA PHE A 113 4.52 -13.47 1.61
C PHE A 113 6.02 -13.75 1.64
N GLN A 114 6.88 -12.75 1.50
CA GLN A 114 8.33 -12.89 1.62
C GLN A 114 8.71 -13.37 3.02
N GLU A 115 8.16 -12.74 4.06
CA GLU A 115 8.40 -13.15 5.44
C GLU A 115 7.87 -14.57 5.74
N ALA A 116 6.83 -14.98 5.03
CA ALA A 116 6.34 -16.37 5.09
C ALA A 116 7.20 -17.37 4.31
N GLY A 117 8.34 -16.96 3.77
CA GLY A 117 9.25 -17.80 2.99
C GLY A 117 8.73 -18.12 1.58
N ALA A 118 7.85 -17.28 1.03
CA ALA A 118 7.37 -17.38 -0.34
C ALA A 118 8.13 -16.40 -1.27
N ASP A 119 8.23 -16.74 -2.56
CA ASP A 119 8.78 -15.81 -3.55
C ASP A 119 7.76 -14.69 -3.84
N PRO A 120 8.02 -13.44 -3.44
CA PRO A 120 7.07 -12.34 -3.63
C PRO A 120 6.79 -12.03 -5.11
N ASN A 121 7.69 -12.40 -6.03
CA ASN A 121 7.50 -12.20 -7.47
C ASN A 121 6.44 -13.14 -8.08
N LYS A 122 6.15 -14.24 -7.41
CA LYS A 122 5.14 -15.22 -7.84
C LYS A 122 3.75 -14.93 -7.31
N VAL A 123 3.60 -13.96 -6.41
CA VAL A 123 2.30 -13.55 -5.89
C VAL A 123 1.49 -12.87 -7.00
N VAL A 124 0.32 -13.42 -7.28
CA VAL A 124 -0.58 -12.87 -8.30
C VAL A 124 -1.29 -11.65 -7.70
N TYR A 125 -0.79 -10.47 -8.06
CA TYR A 125 -1.40 -9.20 -7.67
C TYR A 125 -2.25 -8.63 -8.80
N ILE A 126 -3.51 -8.33 -8.51
CA ILE A 126 -4.46 -7.71 -9.44
C ILE A 126 -4.69 -6.26 -8.98
N PRO A 127 -4.14 -5.28 -9.71
CA PRO A 127 -4.35 -3.87 -9.41
C PRO A 127 -5.72 -3.40 -9.89
N TYR A 128 -6.44 -2.71 -9.02
CA TYR A 128 -7.67 -1.98 -9.34
C TYR A 128 -7.42 -0.48 -9.25
N ASP A 129 -8.28 0.34 -9.87
CA ASP A 129 -8.10 1.80 -9.91
C ASP A 129 -8.39 2.50 -8.57
N ALA A 130 -8.98 1.80 -7.61
CA ALA A 130 -9.28 2.33 -6.27
C ALA A 130 -9.62 1.19 -5.30
N GLY A 131 -9.53 1.47 -3.99
CA GLY A 131 -9.82 0.50 -2.93
C GLY A 131 -11.22 -0.10 -2.99
N GLY A 132 -12.24 0.69 -3.33
CA GLY A 132 -13.62 0.18 -3.48
C GLY A 132 -13.78 -0.85 -4.60
N LYS A 133 -13.05 -0.67 -5.73
CA LYS A 133 -13.04 -1.67 -6.81
C LYS A 133 -12.27 -2.93 -6.41
N ALA A 134 -11.18 -2.80 -5.67
CA ALA A 134 -10.43 -3.94 -5.14
C ALA A 134 -11.27 -4.74 -4.14
N LEU A 135 -12.02 -4.07 -3.27
CA LEU A 135 -12.99 -4.70 -2.37
C LEU A 135 -14.07 -5.46 -3.15
N ALA A 136 -14.64 -4.87 -4.19
CA ALA A 136 -15.61 -5.56 -5.05
C ALA A 136 -15.01 -6.82 -5.70
N GLY A 137 -13.75 -6.78 -6.17
CA GLY A 137 -13.03 -7.93 -6.70
C GLY A 137 -12.84 -9.05 -5.66
N LEU A 138 -12.61 -8.69 -4.39
CA LEU A 138 -12.58 -9.66 -3.28
C LEU A 138 -13.98 -10.27 -3.04
N LEU A 139 -15.01 -9.44 -2.93
CA LEU A 139 -16.35 -9.89 -2.59
C LEU A 139 -17.01 -10.74 -3.70
N SER A 140 -16.64 -10.49 -4.97
CA SER A 140 -17.07 -11.33 -6.10
C SER A 140 -16.37 -12.69 -6.19
N GLY A 141 -15.28 -12.89 -5.40
CA GLY A 141 -14.46 -14.09 -5.44
C GLY A 141 -13.41 -14.11 -6.56
N GLU A 142 -13.26 -13.04 -7.34
CA GLU A 142 -12.20 -12.90 -8.34
C GLU A 142 -10.82 -12.98 -7.70
N THR A 143 -10.69 -12.43 -6.50
CA THR A 143 -9.50 -12.52 -5.67
C THR A 143 -9.81 -13.14 -4.30
N GLN A 144 -8.82 -13.73 -3.66
CA GLN A 144 -8.97 -14.44 -2.39
C GLN A 144 -8.59 -13.59 -1.20
N ILE A 145 -7.70 -12.63 -1.40
CA ILE A 145 -7.25 -11.69 -0.38
C ILE A 145 -7.26 -10.26 -0.93
N LEU A 146 -7.46 -9.31 -0.05
CA LEU A 146 -7.32 -7.87 -0.29
C LEU A 146 -6.15 -7.36 0.55
N SER A 147 -5.22 -6.66 -0.08
CA SER A 147 -4.14 -5.92 0.57
C SER A 147 -4.39 -4.43 0.41
N THR A 148 -4.49 -3.70 1.50
CA THR A 148 -4.85 -2.27 1.49
C THR A 148 -4.44 -1.57 2.78
N GLY A 149 -4.75 -0.28 2.96
CA GLY A 149 -4.61 0.41 4.24
C GLY A 149 -5.68 -0.03 5.25
N LEU A 150 -5.29 -0.09 6.53
CA LEU A 150 -6.22 -0.46 7.60
C LEU A 150 -7.43 0.48 7.62
N GLY A 151 -7.21 1.80 7.50
CA GLY A 151 -8.29 2.78 7.49
C GLY A 151 -9.32 2.56 6.38
N GLU A 152 -8.89 2.07 5.21
CA GLU A 152 -9.81 1.78 4.10
C GLU A 152 -10.70 0.57 4.38
N VAL A 153 -10.15 -0.49 4.96
CA VAL A 153 -10.88 -1.75 5.16
C VAL A 153 -11.73 -1.75 6.44
N MET A 154 -11.45 -0.83 7.37
CA MET A 154 -12.25 -0.68 8.60
C MET A 154 -13.72 -0.35 8.31
N GLY A 155 -14.00 0.44 7.27
CA GLY A 155 -15.37 0.76 6.86
C GLY A 155 -16.16 -0.41 6.26
N ALA A 156 -15.50 -1.54 5.97
CA ALA A 156 -16.12 -2.71 5.34
C ALA A 156 -16.10 -3.98 6.23
N ARG A 157 -15.93 -3.82 7.55
CA ARG A 157 -15.79 -4.96 8.51
C ARG A 157 -17.01 -5.88 8.59
N ASP A 158 -18.14 -5.44 8.18
CA ASP A 158 -19.37 -6.26 8.01
C ASP A 158 -19.24 -7.29 6.88
N GLN A 159 -18.49 -6.95 5.83
CA GLN A 159 -18.33 -7.75 4.61
C GLN A 159 -17.00 -8.53 4.59
N VAL A 160 -16.00 -8.07 5.33
CA VAL A 160 -14.65 -8.67 5.34
C VAL A 160 -14.21 -9.06 6.75
N ARG A 161 -13.23 -9.94 6.80
CA ARG A 161 -12.42 -10.24 7.98
C ARG A 161 -11.00 -9.74 7.73
N ILE A 162 -10.49 -8.84 8.59
CA ILE A 162 -9.09 -8.44 8.59
C ILE A 162 -8.32 -9.54 9.31
N ILE A 163 -7.40 -10.18 8.60
CA ILE A 163 -6.66 -11.36 9.10
C ILE A 163 -5.23 -11.03 9.52
N GLY A 164 -4.78 -9.81 9.33
CA GLY A 164 -3.47 -9.33 9.81
C GLY A 164 -3.19 -7.90 9.41
N ILE A 165 -2.52 -7.17 10.30
CA ILE A 165 -2.05 -5.81 10.04
C ILE A 165 -0.53 -5.73 10.18
N THR A 166 0.08 -4.74 9.54
CA THR A 166 1.53 -4.50 9.55
C THR A 166 2.00 -3.60 10.68
N ALA A 167 1.18 -3.43 11.71
CA ALA A 167 1.55 -2.71 12.92
C ALA A 167 2.46 -3.58 13.82
N PRO A 168 3.38 -2.99 14.60
CA PRO A 168 4.22 -3.71 15.53
C PRO A 168 3.42 -4.37 16.68
N GLU A 169 2.28 -3.77 17.03
CA GLU A 169 1.32 -4.24 18.03
C GLU A 169 -0.11 -3.90 17.59
N ARG A 170 -1.11 -4.44 18.25
CA ARG A 170 -2.51 -4.15 17.94
C ARG A 170 -2.81 -2.67 18.14
N VAL A 171 -3.61 -2.09 17.24
CA VAL A 171 -3.97 -0.67 17.32
C VAL A 171 -5.22 -0.49 18.19
N SER A 172 -5.30 0.65 18.90
CA SER A 172 -6.41 0.97 19.79
C SER A 172 -7.77 0.98 19.08
N ASP A 173 -7.80 1.42 17.83
CA ASP A 173 -9.03 1.54 17.03
C ASP A 173 -9.53 0.20 16.49
N ALA A 174 -8.70 -0.86 16.58
CA ALA A 174 -9.04 -2.21 16.15
C ALA A 174 -8.35 -3.26 17.04
N PRO A 175 -8.65 -3.31 18.35
CA PRO A 175 -7.94 -4.17 19.31
C PRO A 175 -8.18 -5.68 19.08
N ASP A 176 -9.23 -6.03 18.36
CA ASP A 176 -9.57 -7.39 17.97
C ASP A 176 -8.83 -7.89 16.72
N VAL A 177 -8.18 -6.97 15.96
CA VAL A 177 -7.46 -7.32 14.73
C VAL A 177 -6.03 -7.76 15.08
N PRO A 178 -5.61 -8.99 14.72
CA PRO A 178 -4.27 -9.45 14.99
C PRO A 178 -3.23 -8.78 14.11
N THR A 179 -2.01 -8.62 14.60
CA THR A 179 -0.89 -8.24 13.75
C THR A 179 -0.35 -9.44 12.98
N LEU A 180 0.39 -9.19 11.89
CA LEU A 180 1.16 -10.24 11.23
C LEU A 180 2.27 -10.77 12.13
N LYS A 181 2.86 -9.90 12.95
CA LYS A 181 3.91 -10.24 13.91
C LYS A 181 3.43 -11.23 14.98
N GLU A 182 2.22 -11.08 15.54
CA GLU A 182 1.60 -12.04 16.47
C GLU A 182 1.43 -13.42 15.84
N GLN A 183 1.30 -13.48 14.52
CA GLN A 183 1.18 -14.73 13.77
C GLN A 183 2.53 -15.33 13.37
N GLY A 184 3.66 -14.71 13.74
CA GLY A 184 5.01 -15.17 13.44
C GLY A 184 5.59 -14.60 12.13
N PHE A 185 4.99 -13.56 11.57
CA PHE A 185 5.50 -12.86 10.38
C PHE A 185 5.89 -11.44 10.78
N ASP A 186 7.18 -11.15 10.91
CA ASP A 186 7.68 -9.84 11.38
C ASP A 186 7.66 -8.81 10.25
N VAL A 187 6.46 -8.46 9.81
CA VAL A 187 6.21 -7.45 8.80
C VAL A 187 5.72 -6.17 9.44
N GLN A 188 6.51 -5.13 9.31
CA GLN A 188 6.15 -3.80 9.77
C GLN A 188 6.17 -2.84 8.58
N PHE A 189 5.06 -2.20 8.31
CA PHE A 189 4.91 -1.24 7.22
C PHE A 189 3.92 -0.14 7.60
N VAL A 190 4.36 1.10 7.44
CA VAL A 190 3.54 2.29 7.65
C VAL A 190 3.47 3.08 6.35
N ASN A 191 2.26 3.33 5.88
CA ASN A 191 2.02 4.30 4.82
C ASN A 191 1.84 5.68 5.44
N TRP A 192 2.94 6.35 5.73
CA TRP A 192 2.87 7.73 6.22
C TRP A 192 2.56 8.70 5.08
N ARG A 193 1.91 9.82 5.41
CA ARG A 193 1.66 10.96 4.52
C ARG A 193 2.27 12.20 5.13
N GLY A 194 2.79 13.07 4.28
CA GLY A 194 3.45 14.29 4.70
C GLY A 194 3.32 15.40 3.68
N PHE A 195 3.68 16.58 4.13
CA PHE A 195 3.79 17.78 3.30
C PHE A 195 5.22 17.99 2.83
N PHE A 196 5.33 18.39 1.57
CA PHE A 196 6.59 18.71 0.92
C PHE A 196 6.48 20.05 0.21
N GLY A 197 7.48 20.91 0.41
CA GLY A 197 7.64 22.17 -0.30
C GLY A 197 8.44 22.03 -1.59
N PRO A 198 8.39 23.05 -2.47
CA PRO A 198 9.19 23.12 -3.68
C PRO A 198 10.69 23.21 -3.35
N PRO A 199 11.57 22.90 -4.32
CA PRO A 199 13.02 23.06 -4.16
C PRO A 199 13.41 24.49 -3.75
N GLY A 200 14.21 24.62 -2.69
CA GLY A 200 14.69 25.91 -2.18
C GLY A 200 13.70 26.64 -1.28
N MET A 201 12.61 26.01 -0.86
CA MET A 201 11.72 26.53 0.18
C MET A 201 12.49 26.62 1.52
N SER A 202 12.42 27.79 2.17
CA SER A 202 13.03 28.07 3.49
C SER A 202 12.00 27.88 4.60
#